data_bab8eeb9c214dcb20d252498b8241c23
#
_entry.id   bab8eeb9c214dcb20d252498b8241c23
#
_cell.length_a   1.000
_cell.length_b   1.000
_cell.length_c   1.000
_cell.angle_alpha   90.00
_cell.angle_beta   90.00
_cell.angle_gamma   90.00
#
_symmetry.space_group_name_H-M   'P 1'
#
loop_
_entity.id
_entity.type
_entity.pdbx_description
1 polymer ?
#
loop_
_entity_poly.entity_id
_entity_poly.type
_entity_poly.pdbx_seq_one_letter_code
_entity_poly.pdbx_strand_id
1 'polypeptide(L)'
;LPISADISAVCQATALSVGEILSPRELATIALSIEPSDATFFEGIVEFDYRDGKVIREMGHCPDMQILIYDCGGEVDTMSFNNRKDLISLQKSNQTEIEKAMSFLVEGLRNQSLEIIGKAATISAFANQKILFKKPLEDFYTRGSALGGKGVICAHSGTVLGLIVAPGADIEAIRTKIKDYDLGVFYLDTVRLTNQGMQIRKCKLDDPFTK
;
A
#
# COMPACT_ATOMS: atom_id res chain seq x y z
N LEU A 1 -5.12 11.90 0.53
CA LEU A 1 -5.29 11.49 -0.88
C LEU A 1 -3.91 11.16 -1.41
N PRO A 2 -3.74 10.13 -2.22
CA PRO A 2 -2.44 9.81 -2.83
C PRO A 2 -2.13 10.81 -3.94
N ILE A 3 -1.45 11.89 -3.59
CA ILE A 3 -1.06 12.97 -4.51
C ILE A 3 -0.20 12.44 -5.66
N SER A 4 0.60 11.40 -5.41
CA SER A 4 1.45 10.75 -6.43
C SER A 4 0.66 10.26 -7.66
N ALA A 5 -0.55 9.71 -7.47
CA ALA A 5 -1.39 9.25 -8.57
C ALA A 5 -1.93 10.43 -9.39
N ASP A 6 -2.35 11.51 -8.73
CA ASP A 6 -2.86 12.71 -9.37
C ASP A 6 -1.74 13.41 -10.18
N ILE A 7 -0.54 13.54 -9.59
CA ILE A 7 0.64 14.09 -10.27
C ILE A 7 0.94 13.27 -11.52
N SER A 8 1.00 11.94 -11.40
CA SER A 8 1.31 11.05 -12.52
C SER A 8 0.28 11.18 -13.64
N ALA A 9 -1.01 11.23 -13.30
CA ALA A 9 -2.09 11.37 -14.27
C ALA A 9 -2.01 12.71 -15.02
N VAL A 10 -1.81 13.82 -14.31
CA VAL A 10 -1.70 15.15 -14.90
C VAL A 10 -0.45 15.26 -15.78
N CYS A 11 0.70 14.80 -15.30
CA CYS A 11 1.95 14.84 -16.07
C CYS A 11 1.85 14.03 -17.35
N GLN A 12 1.32 12.81 -17.27
CA GLN A 12 1.16 11.98 -18.45
C GLN A 12 0.13 12.53 -19.45
N ALA A 13 -1.00 13.07 -18.97
CA ALA A 13 -1.98 13.69 -19.83
C ALA A 13 -1.41 14.91 -20.54
N THR A 14 -0.60 15.72 -19.85
CA THR A 14 0.09 16.87 -20.42
C THR A 14 1.10 16.46 -21.50
N ALA A 15 1.93 15.45 -21.22
CA ALA A 15 2.89 14.91 -22.20
C ALA A 15 2.17 14.38 -23.45
N LEU A 16 1.10 13.62 -23.26
CA LEU A 16 0.29 13.12 -24.38
C LEU A 16 -0.31 14.23 -25.24
N SER A 17 -0.64 15.39 -24.67
CA SER A 17 -1.18 16.52 -25.44
C SER A 17 -0.19 17.11 -26.46
N VAL A 18 1.10 16.87 -26.25
CA VAL A 18 2.19 17.28 -27.17
C VAL A 18 2.82 16.08 -27.90
N GLY A 19 2.20 14.90 -27.80
CA GLY A 19 2.62 13.70 -28.53
C GLY A 19 3.72 12.88 -27.82
N GLU A 20 4.02 13.18 -26.56
CA GLU A 20 5.06 12.50 -25.78
C GLU A 20 4.46 11.49 -24.79
N ILE A 21 5.25 10.50 -24.38
CA ILE A 21 4.92 9.53 -23.35
C ILE A 21 6.04 9.53 -22.31
N LEU A 22 5.71 9.85 -21.06
CA LEU A 22 6.67 9.80 -19.97
C LEU A 22 6.87 8.35 -19.49
N SER A 23 8.13 7.99 -19.31
CA SER A 23 8.49 6.74 -18.65
C SER A 23 8.18 6.77 -17.14
N PRO A 24 8.06 5.63 -16.46
CA PRO A 24 7.89 5.57 -15.01
C PRO A 24 8.99 6.33 -14.24
N ARG A 25 10.22 6.35 -14.75
CA ARG A 25 11.34 7.07 -14.13
C ARG A 25 11.21 8.59 -14.26
N GLU A 26 10.75 9.09 -15.41
CA GLU A 26 10.48 10.52 -15.60
C GLU A 26 9.33 10.95 -14.69
N LEU A 27 8.26 10.17 -14.60
CA LEU A 27 7.16 10.42 -13.66
C LEU A 27 7.65 10.44 -12.22
N ALA A 28 8.50 9.48 -11.81
CA ALA A 28 9.13 9.47 -10.49
C ALA A 28 9.89 10.77 -10.22
N THR A 29 10.73 11.19 -11.17
CA THR A 29 11.52 12.41 -11.04
C THR A 29 10.64 13.66 -10.86
N ILE A 30 9.57 13.77 -11.64
CA ILE A 30 8.62 14.90 -11.53
C ILE A 30 7.88 14.85 -10.20
N ALA A 31 7.32 13.70 -9.81
CA ALA A 31 6.57 13.55 -8.57
C ALA A 31 7.42 13.91 -7.35
N LEU A 32 8.65 13.40 -7.29
CA LEU A 32 9.59 13.66 -6.18
C LEU A 32 10.12 15.10 -6.15
N SER A 33 10.07 15.83 -7.25
CA SER A 33 10.37 17.28 -7.24
C SER A 33 9.30 18.09 -6.51
N ILE A 34 8.12 17.50 -6.30
CA ILE A 34 6.96 18.13 -5.64
C ILE A 34 6.87 17.66 -4.19
N GLU A 35 6.91 16.32 -3.98
CA GLU A 35 6.84 15.71 -2.65
C GLU A 35 7.41 14.28 -2.64
N PRO A 36 7.77 13.72 -1.47
CA PRO A 36 8.08 12.31 -1.33
C PRO A 36 6.90 11.44 -1.82
N SER A 37 7.16 10.55 -2.76
CA SER A 37 6.13 9.83 -3.50
C SER A 37 6.39 8.34 -3.53
N ASP A 38 5.31 7.54 -3.49
CA ASP A 38 5.37 6.10 -3.65
C ASP A 38 5.56 5.69 -5.12
N ALA A 39 6.01 4.47 -5.34
CA ALA A 39 6.37 3.93 -6.66
C ALA A 39 5.16 3.42 -7.49
N THR A 40 3.99 4.02 -7.34
CA THR A 40 2.71 3.55 -7.94
C THR A 40 2.70 3.53 -9.47
N PHE A 41 3.63 4.21 -10.12
CA PHE A 41 3.76 4.27 -11.58
C PHE A 41 4.62 3.14 -12.17
N PHE A 42 5.36 2.39 -11.36
CA PHE A 42 6.12 1.22 -11.82
C PHE A 42 5.23 -0.03 -11.90
N GLU A 43 5.57 -0.93 -12.81
CA GLU A 43 4.94 -2.23 -12.93
C GLU A 43 5.47 -3.19 -11.86
N GLY A 44 4.58 -4.03 -11.31
CA GLY A 44 4.92 -5.00 -10.27
C GLY A 44 5.30 -4.38 -8.94
N ILE A 45 6.09 -5.11 -8.18
CA ILE A 45 6.60 -4.69 -6.88
C ILE A 45 8.04 -4.22 -7.04
N VAL A 46 8.34 -3.03 -6.56
CA VAL A 46 9.68 -2.44 -6.60
C VAL A 46 10.11 -1.99 -5.20
N GLU A 47 11.39 -2.17 -4.91
CA GLU A 47 12.04 -1.51 -3.79
C GLU A 47 12.52 -0.14 -4.28
N PHE A 48 11.96 0.91 -3.71
CA PHE A 48 12.07 2.27 -4.22
C PHE A 48 12.44 3.24 -3.10
N ASP A 49 13.44 4.08 -3.36
CA ASP A 49 13.72 5.20 -2.47
C ASP A 49 12.74 6.34 -2.75
N TYR A 50 11.79 6.51 -1.85
CA TYR A 50 10.71 7.50 -1.96
C TYR A 50 11.18 8.96 -1.81
N ARG A 51 12.47 9.21 -1.50
CA ARG A 51 13.07 10.54 -1.40
C ARG A 51 13.92 10.87 -2.62
N ASP A 52 14.78 9.93 -3.01
CA ASP A 52 15.77 10.13 -4.08
C ASP A 52 15.30 9.60 -5.45
N GLY A 53 14.18 8.89 -5.48
CA GLY A 53 13.60 8.35 -6.72
C GLY A 53 14.37 7.18 -7.33
N LYS A 54 15.23 6.55 -6.56
CA LYS A 54 16.03 5.45 -7.03
C LYS A 54 15.28 4.13 -6.89
N VAL A 55 15.08 3.42 -8.01
CA VAL A 55 14.69 2.02 -7.97
C VAL A 55 15.91 1.22 -7.53
N ILE A 56 15.82 0.62 -6.34
CA ILE A 56 16.88 -0.19 -5.75
C ILE A 56 16.82 -1.59 -6.36
N ARG A 57 15.59 -2.14 -6.47
CA ARG A 57 15.37 -3.49 -6.98
C ARG A 57 13.94 -3.64 -7.54
N GLU A 58 13.83 -4.30 -8.68
CA GLU A 58 12.58 -4.83 -9.19
C GLU A 58 12.38 -6.23 -8.58
N MET A 59 11.20 -6.46 -7.99
CA MET A 59 10.94 -7.68 -7.21
C MET A 59 9.95 -8.62 -7.92
N GLY A 60 9.42 -8.21 -9.08
CA GLY A 60 8.46 -8.98 -9.86
C GLY A 60 7.00 -8.75 -9.46
N HIS A 61 6.13 -9.66 -9.87
CA HIS A 61 4.70 -9.54 -9.68
C HIS A 61 4.23 -10.23 -8.41
N CYS A 62 3.26 -9.63 -7.76
CA CYS A 62 2.57 -10.22 -6.62
C CYS A 62 1.43 -11.10 -7.10
N PRO A 63 1.12 -12.24 -6.44
CA PRO A 63 -0.07 -13.03 -6.74
C PRO A 63 -1.34 -12.22 -6.48
N ASP A 64 -2.43 -12.60 -7.14
CA ASP A 64 -3.73 -11.95 -6.95
C ASP A 64 -4.15 -11.99 -5.48
N MET A 65 -4.58 -10.85 -4.99
CA MET A 65 -5.12 -10.70 -3.64
C MET A 65 -6.17 -9.59 -3.59
N GLN A 66 -7.00 -9.67 -2.57
CA GLN A 66 -7.90 -8.59 -2.16
C GLN A 66 -7.48 -8.09 -0.79
N ILE A 67 -7.77 -6.82 -0.53
CA ILE A 67 -7.46 -6.19 0.74
C ILE A 67 -8.71 -5.47 1.21
N LEU A 68 -9.23 -5.87 2.36
CA LEU A 68 -10.33 -5.17 3.03
C LEU A 68 -9.72 -4.01 3.82
N ILE A 69 -10.09 -2.81 3.46
CA ILE A 69 -9.56 -1.57 4.03
C ILE A 69 -10.47 -1.07 5.14
N TYR A 70 -9.86 -0.76 6.28
CA TYR A 70 -10.53 -0.24 7.47
C TYR A 70 -9.81 1.01 7.98
N ASP A 71 -10.57 1.95 8.52
CA ASP A 71 -10.05 3.11 9.24
C ASP A 71 -10.11 2.84 10.75
N CYS A 72 -9.05 3.17 11.46
CA CYS A 72 -8.99 3.11 12.93
C CYS A 72 -9.56 4.36 13.60
N GLY A 73 -9.99 5.33 12.82
CA GLY A 73 -10.39 6.65 13.32
C GLY A 73 -9.20 7.50 13.79
N GLY A 74 -9.53 8.71 14.20
CA GLY A 74 -8.52 9.70 14.58
C GLY A 74 -7.95 10.44 13.36
N GLU A 75 -6.94 11.26 13.62
CA GLU A 75 -6.29 12.08 12.62
C GLU A 75 -4.78 12.05 12.83
N VAL A 76 -4.03 11.93 11.75
CA VAL A 76 -2.56 12.01 11.79
C VAL A 76 -2.15 13.21 10.94
N ASP A 77 -1.59 14.23 11.61
CA ASP A 77 -0.93 15.31 10.89
C ASP A 77 0.37 14.79 10.27
N THR A 78 0.32 14.51 9.00
CA THR A 78 1.43 13.93 8.22
C THR A 78 2.67 14.84 8.22
N MET A 79 2.48 16.17 8.23
CA MET A 79 3.59 17.12 8.28
C MET A 79 4.33 17.05 9.62
N SER A 80 3.61 17.10 10.72
CA SER A 80 4.18 16.96 12.06
C SER A 80 4.78 15.57 12.28
N PHE A 81 4.14 14.53 11.77
CA PHE A 81 4.64 13.15 11.84
C PHE A 81 5.99 13.02 11.12
N ASN A 82 6.12 13.49 9.88
CA ASN A 82 7.34 13.39 9.09
C ASN A 82 8.50 14.24 9.65
N ASN A 83 8.20 15.28 10.42
CA ASN A 83 9.18 16.15 11.06
C ASN A 83 9.63 15.67 12.46
N ARG A 84 9.16 14.51 12.93
CA ARG A 84 9.56 13.94 14.22
C ARG A 84 11.06 13.63 14.25
N LYS A 85 11.74 14.13 15.27
CA LYS A 85 13.21 13.95 15.44
C LYS A 85 13.61 12.52 15.81
N ASP A 86 12.68 11.75 16.40
CA ASP A 86 12.91 10.38 16.87
C ASP A 86 12.70 9.31 15.77
N LEU A 87 12.13 9.68 14.60
CA LEU A 87 11.81 8.71 13.53
C LEU A 87 13.03 7.90 13.10
N ILE A 88 14.19 8.54 12.90
CA ILE A 88 15.40 7.86 12.46
C ILE A 88 15.85 6.81 13.50
N SER A 89 15.78 7.13 14.80
CA SER A 89 16.15 6.20 15.86
C SER A 89 15.16 5.04 15.97
N LEU A 90 13.85 5.30 15.82
CA LEU A 90 12.82 4.28 15.82
C LEU A 90 12.92 3.36 14.59
N GLN A 91 13.17 3.92 13.41
CA GLN A 91 13.41 3.14 12.20
C GLN A 91 14.62 2.21 12.36
N LYS A 92 15.75 2.73 12.89
CA LYS A 92 16.94 1.91 13.19
C LYS A 92 16.63 0.80 14.20
N SER A 93 15.82 1.06 15.22
CA SER A 93 15.44 0.03 16.21
C SER A 93 14.57 -1.07 15.62
N ASN A 94 13.92 -0.83 14.48
CA ASN A 94 13.08 -1.78 13.76
C ASN A 94 13.80 -2.49 12.61
N GLN A 95 15.08 -2.20 12.39
CA GLN A 95 15.81 -2.69 11.21
C GLN A 95 15.75 -4.21 11.06
N THR A 96 15.96 -4.96 12.14
CA THR A 96 15.92 -6.43 12.12
C THR A 96 14.54 -6.95 11.68
N GLU A 97 13.44 -6.36 12.18
CA GLU A 97 12.09 -6.73 11.79
C GLU A 97 11.80 -6.39 10.33
N ILE A 98 12.28 -5.25 9.85
CA ILE A 98 12.13 -4.83 8.46
C ILE A 98 12.94 -5.72 7.52
N GLU A 99 14.17 -6.06 7.85
CA GLU A 99 14.99 -7.02 7.07
C GLU A 99 14.33 -8.39 7.01
N LYS A 100 13.74 -8.87 8.12
CA LYS A 100 12.97 -10.10 8.17
C LYS A 100 11.71 -10.03 7.31
N ALA A 101 10.95 -8.93 7.39
CA ALA A 101 9.79 -8.70 6.54
C ALA A 101 10.17 -8.71 5.06
N MET A 102 11.27 -8.02 4.69
CA MET A 102 11.78 -7.99 3.33
C MET A 102 12.18 -9.38 2.84
N SER A 103 12.84 -10.19 3.68
CA SER A 103 13.21 -11.56 3.33
C SER A 103 11.98 -12.42 3.02
N PHE A 104 10.94 -12.34 3.84
CA PHE A 104 9.68 -13.03 3.57
C PHE A 104 8.96 -12.48 2.33
N LEU A 105 9.01 -11.16 2.08
CA LEU A 105 8.41 -10.58 0.88
C LEU A 105 9.08 -11.14 -0.38
N VAL A 106 10.42 -11.14 -0.43
CA VAL A 106 11.18 -11.71 -1.56
C VAL A 106 10.85 -13.19 -1.76
N GLU A 107 10.83 -13.97 -0.68
CA GLU A 107 10.46 -15.38 -0.72
C GLU A 107 9.02 -15.58 -1.22
N GLY A 108 8.08 -14.80 -0.68
CA GLY A 108 6.67 -14.88 -1.03
C GLY A 108 6.38 -14.52 -2.48
N LEU A 109 7.04 -13.47 -3.00
CA LEU A 109 6.94 -13.09 -4.41
C LEU A 109 7.52 -14.17 -5.32
N ARG A 110 8.70 -14.71 -4.99
CA ARG A 110 9.33 -15.78 -5.76
C ARG A 110 8.49 -17.05 -5.81
N ASN A 111 7.86 -17.42 -4.69
CA ASN A 111 7.04 -18.61 -4.56
C ASN A 111 5.57 -18.37 -4.92
N GLN A 112 5.18 -17.15 -5.28
CA GLN A 112 3.80 -16.74 -5.52
C GLN A 112 2.87 -17.14 -4.35
N SER A 113 3.38 -17.02 -3.11
CA SER A 113 2.69 -17.43 -1.88
C SER A 113 2.11 -16.26 -1.13
N LEU A 114 0.78 -16.17 -1.14
CA LEU A 114 0.04 -15.15 -0.42
C LEU A 114 0.22 -15.24 1.10
N GLU A 115 0.39 -16.46 1.64
CA GLU A 115 0.67 -16.70 3.05
C GLU A 115 2.00 -16.07 3.48
N ILE A 116 3.05 -16.24 2.68
CA ILE A 116 4.38 -15.71 3.00
C ILE A 116 4.39 -14.18 2.83
N ILE A 117 3.73 -13.66 1.80
CA ILE A 117 3.56 -12.22 1.59
C ILE A 117 2.75 -11.60 2.74
N GLY A 118 1.66 -12.23 3.15
CA GLY A 118 0.85 -11.78 4.28
C GLY A 118 1.63 -11.77 5.60
N LYS A 119 2.51 -12.77 5.81
CA LYS A 119 3.44 -12.79 6.95
C LYS A 119 4.42 -11.61 6.91
N ALA A 120 4.99 -11.32 5.73
CA ALA A 120 5.87 -10.18 5.55
C ALA A 120 5.17 -8.86 5.91
N ALA A 121 3.97 -8.66 5.36
CA ALA A 121 3.14 -7.49 5.62
C ALA A 121 2.80 -7.34 7.10
N THR A 122 2.44 -8.45 7.76
CA THR A 122 2.13 -8.47 9.19
C THR A 122 3.34 -8.07 10.04
N ILE A 123 4.52 -8.61 9.76
CA ILE A 123 5.75 -8.22 10.47
C ILE A 123 6.00 -6.71 10.32
N SER A 124 5.87 -6.17 9.12
CA SER A 124 6.01 -4.73 8.86
C SER A 124 4.97 -3.90 9.62
N ALA A 125 3.71 -4.34 9.64
CA ALA A 125 2.64 -3.67 10.36
C ALA A 125 2.91 -3.59 11.87
N PHE A 126 3.36 -4.70 12.47
CA PHE A 126 3.71 -4.74 13.89
C PHE A 126 5.00 -3.95 14.21
N ALA A 127 5.99 -3.97 13.34
CA ALA A 127 7.18 -3.12 13.50
C ALA A 127 6.81 -1.63 13.53
N ASN A 128 5.83 -1.21 12.73
CA ASN A 128 5.37 0.18 12.70
C ASN A 128 4.63 0.61 13.98
N GLN A 129 4.20 -0.29 14.85
CA GLN A 129 3.54 0.04 16.13
C GLN A 129 4.40 0.89 17.05
N LYS A 130 5.72 0.77 16.99
CA LYS A 130 6.65 1.62 17.75
C LYS A 130 6.72 3.06 17.22
N ILE A 131 6.36 3.25 15.94
CA ILE A 131 6.42 4.53 15.24
C ILE A 131 5.06 5.24 15.30
N LEU A 132 3.99 4.51 14.95
CA LEU A 132 2.62 4.99 14.96
C LEU A 132 1.70 3.87 15.48
N PHE A 133 1.42 3.93 16.79
CA PHE A 133 0.60 2.94 17.47
C PHE A 133 -0.84 2.96 16.98
N LYS A 134 -1.36 1.79 16.61
CA LYS A 134 -2.76 1.55 16.25
C LYS A 134 -3.36 0.54 17.23
N LYS A 135 -4.18 1.01 18.15
CA LYS A 135 -4.78 0.19 19.21
C LYS A 135 -5.45 -1.10 18.69
N PRO A 136 -6.23 -1.08 17.58
CA PRO A 136 -6.95 -2.28 17.14
C PRO A 136 -6.08 -3.31 16.39
N LEU A 137 -4.81 -3.04 16.05
CA LEU A 137 -4.04 -3.88 15.11
C LEU A 137 -3.93 -5.34 15.57
N GLU A 138 -3.66 -5.60 16.85
CA GLU A 138 -3.46 -6.96 17.36
C GLU A 138 -4.74 -7.79 17.31
N ASP A 139 -5.85 -7.24 17.80
CA ASP A 139 -7.16 -7.88 17.72
C ASP A 139 -7.64 -8.02 16.28
N PHE A 140 -7.42 -7.01 15.45
CA PHE A 140 -7.76 -7.04 14.03
C PHE A 140 -7.00 -8.15 13.28
N TYR A 141 -5.70 -8.31 13.55
CA TYR A 141 -4.90 -9.41 13.01
C TYR A 141 -5.41 -10.76 13.49
N THR A 142 -5.59 -10.93 14.80
CA THR A 142 -6.01 -12.20 15.40
C THR A 142 -7.37 -12.65 14.88
N ARG A 143 -8.36 -11.75 14.90
CA ARG A 143 -9.71 -12.02 14.41
C ARG A 143 -9.76 -12.19 12.90
N GLY A 144 -9.06 -11.32 12.16
CA GLY A 144 -8.97 -11.41 10.71
C GLY A 144 -8.34 -12.72 10.24
N SER A 145 -7.27 -13.18 10.88
CA SER A 145 -6.64 -14.47 10.58
C SER A 145 -7.58 -15.65 10.82
N ALA A 146 -8.36 -15.63 11.92
CA ALA A 146 -9.37 -16.66 12.21
C ALA A 146 -10.48 -16.71 11.14
N LEU A 147 -10.70 -15.63 10.39
CA LEU A 147 -11.65 -15.54 9.28
C LEU A 147 -11.03 -15.85 7.91
N GLY A 148 -9.80 -16.38 7.88
CA GLY A 148 -9.11 -16.75 6.64
C GLY A 148 -8.21 -15.66 6.06
N GLY A 149 -8.00 -14.55 6.80
CA GLY A 149 -7.01 -13.52 6.45
C GLY A 149 -5.60 -14.08 6.38
N LYS A 150 -4.83 -13.64 5.39
CA LYS A 150 -3.45 -14.08 5.13
C LYS A 150 -2.41 -13.20 5.82
N GLY A 151 -2.81 -12.04 6.26
CA GLY A 151 -1.98 -11.06 6.97
C GLY A 151 -2.64 -9.70 7.01
N VAL A 152 -1.98 -8.77 7.68
CA VAL A 152 -2.46 -7.38 7.80
C VAL A 152 -1.42 -6.40 7.27
N ILE A 153 -1.91 -5.31 6.72
CA ILE A 153 -1.12 -4.13 6.39
C ILE A 153 -1.54 -2.96 7.27
N CYS A 154 -0.67 -1.98 7.44
CA CYS A 154 -1.05 -0.71 8.05
C CYS A 154 -0.45 0.47 7.28
N ALA A 155 -1.16 1.58 7.24
CA ALA A 155 -0.58 2.84 6.81
C ALA A 155 0.53 3.28 7.77
N HIS A 156 1.71 3.63 7.25
CA HIS A 156 2.85 4.02 8.08
C HIS A 156 2.70 5.43 8.67
N SER A 157 1.97 6.32 7.98
CA SER A 157 1.71 7.69 8.41
C SER A 157 0.21 8.06 8.39
N GLY A 158 -0.67 7.07 8.49
CA GLY A 158 -2.12 7.26 8.46
C GLY A 158 -2.87 6.31 9.40
N THR A 159 -4.19 6.38 9.37
CA THR A 159 -5.09 5.66 10.28
C THR A 159 -5.57 4.31 9.73
N VAL A 160 -5.17 3.95 8.51
CA VAL A 160 -5.72 2.80 7.79
C VAL A 160 -5.05 1.49 8.16
N LEU A 161 -5.86 0.43 8.28
CA LEU A 161 -5.47 -0.97 8.33
C LEU A 161 -6.05 -1.72 7.13
N GLY A 162 -5.42 -2.82 6.73
CA GLY A 162 -5.95 -3.70 5.70
C GLY A 162 -5.81 -5.17 6.10
N LEU A 163 -6.83 -5.96 5.79
CA LEU A 163 -6.79 -7.41 5.90
C LEU A 163 -6.59 -8.01 4.52
N ILE A 164 -5.48 -8.70 4.33
CA ILE A 164 -5.16 -9.41 3.08
C ILE A 164 -5.96 -10.71 3.05
N VAL A 165 -6.67 -10.95 1.94
CA VAL A 165 -7.41 -12.18 1.71
C VAL A 165 -7.16 -12.74 0.33
N ALA A 166 -7.34 -14.05 0.17
CA ALA A 166 -7.23 -14.70 -1.13
C ALA A 166 -8.37 -14.29 -2.07
N PRO A 167 -8.18 -14.35 -3.40
CA PRO A 167 -9.27 -14.22 -4.35
C PRO A 167 -10.37 -15.25 -4.06
N GLY A 168 -11.64 -14.81 -4.10
CA GLY A 168 -12.78 -15.67 -3.82
C GLY A 168 -13.13 -15.84 -2.33
N ALA A 169 -12.45 -15.13 -1.42
CA ALA A 169 -12.88 -15.06 -0.03
C ALA A 169 -14.30 -14.45 0.07
N ASP A 170 -15.09 -14.93 1.04
CA ASP A 170 -16.41 -14.37 1.31
C ASP A 170 -16.26 -13.03 2.07
N ILE A 171 -16.13 -11.96 1.29
CA ILE A 171 -15.91 -10.61 1.79
C ILE A 171 -17.03 -10.15 2.73
N GLU A 172 -18.29 -10.46 2.40
CA GLU A 172 -19.43 -10.02 3.20
C GLU A 172 -19.48 -10.76 4.56
N ALA A 173 -19.18 -12.06 4.59
CA ALA A 173 -19.09 -12.79 5.82
C ALA A 173 -17.94 -12.26 6.72
N ILE A 174 -16.78 -11.97 6.13
CA ILE A 174 -15.63 -11.39 6.86
C ILE A 174 -16.00 -10.00 7.42
N ARG A 175 -16.56 -9.11 6.62
CA ARG A 175 -16.98 -7.77 7.04
C ARG A 175 -17.97 -7.80 8.18
N THR A 176 -19.00 -8.67 8.05
CA THR A 176 -20.01 -8.84 9.09
C THR A 176 -19.38 -9.27 10.42
N LYS A 177 -18.48 -10.26 10.38
CA LYS A 177 -17.80 -10.76 11.59
C LYS A 177 -16.85 -9.73 12.20
N ILE A 178 -16.06 -9.00 11.39
CA ILE A 178 -15.20 -7.92 11.90
C ILE A 178 -16.04 -6.84 12.57
N LYS A 179 -17.19 -6.48 12.01
CA LYS A 179 -18.12 -5.53 12.62
C LYS A 179 -18.67 -6.05 13.96
N ASP A 180 -19.06 -7.34 14.03
CA ASP A 180 -19.59 -7.97 15.24
C ASP A 180 -18.57 -7.99 16.40
N TYR A 181 -17.26 -7.98 16.10
CA TYR A 181 -16.21 -7.95 17.12
C TYR A 181 -16.00 -6.57 17.77
N ASP A 182 -16.59 -5.52 17.23
CA ASP A 182 -16.50 -4.13 17.73
C ASP A 182 -15.06 -3.67 18.03
N LEU A 183 -14.17 -3.89 17.08
CA LEU A 183 -12.74 -3.60 17.22
C LEU A 183 -12.39 -2.10 17.17
N GLY A 184 -13.37 -1.23 17.01
CA GLY A 184 -13.15 0.20 16.81
C GLY A 184 -12.54 0.54 15.44
N VAL A 185 -12.83 -0.29 14.42
CA VAL A 185 -12.43 -0.07 13.03
C VAL A 185 -13.65 0.09 12.13
N PHE A 186 -13.56 0.96 11.14
CA PHE A 186 -14.64 1.26 10.21
C PHE A 186 -14.25 0.78 8.81
N TYR A 187 -15.06 -0.10 8.22
CA TYR A 187 -14.82 -0.56 6.85
C TYR A 187 -14.95 0.59 5.86
N LEU A 188 -13.95 0.72 4.99
CA LEU A 188 -13.95 1.71 3.92
C LEU A 188 -14.26 1.08 2.56
N ASP A 189 -13.46 0.09 2.14
CA ASP A 189 -13.57 -0.52 0.81
C ASP A 189 -12.87 -1.89 0.76
N THR A 190 -13.11 -2.62 -0.33
CA THR A 190 -12.32 -3.80 -0.71
C THR A 190 -11.64 -3.53 -2.04
N VAL A 191 -10.31 -3.51 -2.04
CA VAL A 191 -9.52 -3.26 -3.23
C VAL A 191 -8.83 -4.53 -3.71
N ARG A 192 -8.52 -4.58 -5.02
CA ARG A 192 -7.65 -5.60 -5.60
C ARG A 192 -6.27 -5.03 -5.81
N LEU A 193 -5.26 -5.83 -5.49
CA LEU A 193 -3.89 -5.50 -5.88
C LEU A 193 -3.79 -5.53 -7.40
N THR A 194 -3.08 -4.58 -7.96
CA THR A 194 -2.72 -4.56 -9.38
C THR A 194 -1.20 -4.59 -9.52
N ASN A 195 -0.70 -5.38 -10.46
CA ASN A 195 0.71 -5.36 -10.86
C ASN A 195 0.97 -4.34 -11.99
N GLN A 196 -0.07 -3.68 -12.47
CA GLN A 196 0.05 -2.67 -13.51
C GLN A 196 0.51 -1.36 -12.88
N GLY A 197 1.57 -0.78 -13.42
CA GLY A 197 1.94 0.60 -13.12
C GLY A 197 0.94 1.57 -13.75
N MET A 198 1.40 2.76 -14.10
CA MET A 198 0.55 3.73 -14.78
C MET A 198 0.07 3.19 -16.12
N GLN A 199 -1.25 3.33 -16.38
CA GLN A 199 -1.89 2.87 -17.61
C GLN A 199 -2.44 4.05 -18.41
N ILE A 200 -2.19 4.05 -19.71
CA ILE A 200 -2.79 5.00 -20.66
C ILE A 200 -3.93 4.29 -21.38
N ARG A 201 -5.15 4.80 -21.19
CA ARG A 201 -6.33 4.30 -21.90
C ARG A 201 -6.86 5.36 -22.85
N LYS A 202 -7.10 5.01 -24.10
CA LYS A 202 -7.83 5.85 -25.03
C LYS A 202 -9.32 5.72 -24.75
N CYS A 203 -9.96 6.79 -24.27
CA CYS A 203 -11.41 6.86 -24.22
C CYS A 203 -11.95 7.00 -25.66
N LYS A 204 -12.98 6.18 -26.00
CA LYS A 204 -13.78 6.46 -27.17
C LYS A 204 -14.74 7.62 -26.83
N LEU A 205 -14.97 8.51 -27.75
CA LEU A 205 -15.90 9.66 -27.60
C LEU A 205 -17.34 9.28 -27.18
N ASP A 206 -17.69 7.99 -27.33
CA ASP A 206 -19.01 7.45 -26.98
C ASP A 206 -19.04 6.78 -25.57
N ASP A 207 -18.01 6.93 -24.77
CA ASP A 207 -18.00 6.39 -23.41
C ASP A 207 -18.97 7.21 -22.53
N PRO A 208 -19.94 6.56 -21.84
CA PRO A 208 -20.96 7.25 -21.03
C PRO A 208 -20.38 8.11 -19.90
N PHE A 209 -19.07 7.99 -19.60
CA PHE A 209 -18.36 8.85 -18.64
C PHE A 209 -17.83 10.16 -19.25
N THR A 210 -18.05 10.42 -20.55
CA THR A 210 -17.67 11.66 -21.23
C THR A 210 -18.83 12.67 -21.34
N LYS A 211 -19.89 12.51 -20.55
CA LYS A 211 -20.99 13.49 -20.44
C LYS A 211 -21.00 14.16 -19.09
#